data_cd2f9feb5ae75ec3cda530dcf4fea7ce
#
_entry.id   cd2f9feb5ae75ec3cda530dcf4fea7ce
#
_cell.length_a   1.000
_cell.length_b   1.000
_cell.length_c   1.000
_cell.angle_alpha   90.00
_cell.angle_beta   90.00
_cell.angle_gamma   90.00
#
_symmetry.space_group_name_H-M   'P 1'
#
loop_
_entity.id
_entity.type
_entity.pdbx_description
1 polymer ?
#
loop_
_entity_poly.entity_id
_entity_poly.type
_entity_poly.pdbx_seq_one_letter_code
_entity_poly.pdbx_strand_id
1 'polypeptide(L)'
;MTAALVLHDIGTKDERKDWVEAFKAGKIDFLFVYNMLLTGFDAKRLKKLYLGRVIRKHNLLQALTRVNRTYKNFRYGYVVDFADIRKEFDATNKAYFDELQSELGDEMEHYSNLFKSQGEIAAEIEHIKDVLFRFDTDNAEVFTDQISQIQDRETVIALKKALENAKSLY
;
A
#
# COMPACT_ATOMS: atom_id res chain seq x y z
N MET A 1 -19.86 4.73 16.29
CA MET A 1 -18.44 4.29 16.26
C MET A 1 -18.23 3.33 17.43
N THR A 2 -17.79 2.11 17.14
CA THR A 2 -17.66 1.02 18.09
C THR A 2 -16.21 0.55 18.16
N ALA A 3 -15.73 0.15 19.34
CA ALA A 3 -14.37 -0.31 19.54
C ALA A 3 -14.31 -1.53 20.48
N ALA A 4 -13.32 -2.39 20.26
CA ALA A 4 -12.99 -3.47 21.17
C ALA A 4 -11.48 -3.50 21.45
N LEU A 5 -11.15 -3.96 22.65
CA LEU A 5 -9.77 -4.11 23.13
C LEU A 5 -9.47 -5.60 23.30
N VAL A 6 -8.58 -6.12 22.43
CA VAL A 6 -8.20 -7.54 22.41
C VAL A 6 -6.79 -7.67 22.98
N LEU A 7 -6.70 -7.92 24.27
CA LEU A 7 -5.45 -8.19 25.00
C LEU A 7 -5.51 -9.58 25.62
N HIS A 8 -4.33 -10.10 25.98
CA HIS A 8 -4.21 -11.47 26.49
C HIS A 8 -4.93 -11.64 27.85
N ASP A 9 -4.93 -10.60 28.66
CA ASP A 9 -5.42 -10.53 30.03
C ASP A 9 -6.79 -9.86 30.17
N ILE A 10 -7.44 -9.48 29.06
CA ILE A 10 -8.78 -8.86 29.06
C ILE A 10 -9.78 -9.80 28.41
N GLY A 11 -10.84 -10.09 29.15
CA GLY A 11 -11.91 -10.99 28.74
C GLY A 11 -11.48 -12.46 28.64
N THR A 12 -12.44 -13.33 28.38
CA THR A 12 -12.21 -14.73 28.10
C THR A 12 -11.71 -14.96 26.67
N LYS A 13 -11.23 -16.16 26.37
CA LYS A 13 -10.82 -16.53 25.02
C LYS A 13 -11.98 -16.44 24.03
N ASP A 14 -13.17 -16.81 24.46
CA ASP A 14 -14.36 -16.81 23.61
C ASP A 14 -14.85 -15.37 23.34
N GLU A 15 -14.88 -14.51 24.35
CA GLU A 15 -15.21 -13.09 24.17
C GLU A 15 -14.25 -12.40 23.20
N ARG A 16 -12.93 -12.65 23.31
CA ARG A 16 -11.95 -12.10 22.36
C ARG A 16 -12.19 -12.60 20.94
N LYS A 17 -12.58 -13.87 20.79
CA LYS A 17 -12.94 -14.43 19.49
C LYS A 17 -14.20 -13.76 18.92
N ASP A 18 -15.20 -13.55 19.74
CA ASP A 18 -16.45 -12.88 19.33
C ASP A 18 -16.21 -11.44 18.92
N TRP A 19 -15.34 -10.69 19.60
CA TRP A 19 -14.95 -9.33 19.18
C TRP A 19 -14.24 -9.33 17.83
N VAL A 20 -13.36 -10.31 17.59
CA VAL A 20 -12.68 -10.45 16.30
C VAL A 20 -13.67 -10.77 15.18
N GLU A 21 -14.61 -11.67 15.39
CA GLU A 21 -15.65 -11.99 14.41
C GLU A 21 -16.61 -10.81 14.20
N ALA A 22 -16.98 -10.09 15.25
CA ALA A 22 -17.78 -8.87 15.15
C ALA A 22 -17.06 -7.77 14.34
N PHE A 23 -15.73 -7.63 14.49
CA PHE A 23 -14.92 -6.74 13.66
C PHE A 23 -14.91 -7.19 12.20
N LYS A 24 -14.71 -8.47 11.91
CA LYS A 24 -14.76 -9.01 10.54
C LYS A 24 -16.14 -8.81 9.90
N ALA A 25 -17.21 -8.92 10.70
CA ALA A 25 -18.59 -8.71 10.25
C ALA A 25 -18.98 -7.22 10.10
N GLY A 26 -18.14 -6.28 10.56
CA GLY A 26 -18.41 -4.86 10.46
C GLY A 26 -19.25 -4.27 11.58
N LYS A 27 -19.45 -4.99 12.67
CA LYS A 27 -20.15 -4.53 13.86
C LYS A 27 -19.26 -3.70 14.78
N ILE A 28 -17.94 -3.86 14.66
CA ILE A 28 -16.91 -3.11 15.37
C ILE A 28 -16.07 -2.34 14.37
N ASP A 29 -15.85 -1.05 14.61
CA ASP A 29 -15.10 -0.14 13.75
C ASP A 29 -13.60 -0.15 14.05
N PHE A 30 -13.22 -0.23 15.33
CA PHE A 30 -11.83 -0.20 15.79
C PHE A 30 -11.50 -1.41 16.66
N LEU A 31 -10.37 -2.05 16.37
CA LEU A 31 -9.83 -3.13 17.15
C LEU A 31 -8.47 -2.72 17.71
N PHE A 32 -8.38 -2.58 19.02
CA PHE A 32 -7.12 -2.26 19.71
C PHE A 32 -6.43 -3.55 20.12
N VAL A 33 -5.17 -3.71 19.75
CA VAL A 33 -4.37 -4.90 20.07
C VAL A 33 -2.97 -4.49 20.49
N TYR A 34 -2.29 -5.31 21.29
CA TYR A 34 -0.89 -5.06 21.63
C TYR A 34 0.05 -5.94 20.80
N ASN A 35 0.07 -7.25 21.02
CA ASN A 35 0.87 -8.23 20.27
C ASN A 35 0.01 -9.30 19.61
N MET A 36 -1.29 -9.26 19.84
CA MET A 36 -2.21 -10.25 19.31
C MET A 36 -2.55 -9.97 17.85
N LEU A 37 -3.02 -10.99 17.15
CA LEU A 37 -3.53 -10.89 15.78
C LEU A 37 -2.47 -10.54 14.70
N LEU A 38 -1.20 -10.55 15.03
CA LEU A 38 -0.14 -10.46 14.01
C LEU A 38 -0.12 -11.71 13.12
N THR A 39 -0.38 -12.88 13.71
CA THR A 39 -0.50 -14.15 13.01
C THR A 39 -1.94 -14.66 13.06
N GLY A 40 -2.37 -15.38 12.02
CA GLY A 40 -3.69 -16.04 12.00
C GLY A 40 -4.90 -15.12 11.88
N PHE A 41 -4.74 -13.80 11.89
CA PHE A 41 -5.84 -12.85 11.73
C PHE A 41 -6.05 -12.53 10.24
N ASP A 42 -7.26 -12.78 9.74
CA ASP A 42 -7.67 -12.42 8.41
C ASP A 42 -9.00 -11.65 8.45
N ALA A 43 -8.92 -10.37 8.08
CA ALA A 43 -10.08 -9.50 7.94
C ALA A 43 -9.92 -8.67 6.65
N LYS A 44 -10.56 -9.12 5.58
CA LYS A 44 -10.48 -8.45 4.26
C LYS A 44 -10.91 -6.98 4.30
N ARG A 45 -11.79 -6.62 5.23
CA ARG A 45 -12.27 -5.23 5.43
C ARG A 45 -11.29 -4.33 6.17
N LEU A 46 -10.23 -4.86 6.77
CA LEU A 46 -9.22 -4.06 7.46
C LEU A 46 -8.52 -3.16 6.44
N LYS A 47 -8.68 -1.84 6.57
CA LYS A 47 -8.17 -0.84 5.62
C LYS A 47 -7.14 0.10 6.20
N LYS A 48 -7.15 0.29 7.51
CA LYS A 48 -6.21 1.17 8.20
C LYS A 48 -5.56 0.45 9.37
N LEU A 49 -4.26 0.55 9.44
CA LEU A 49 -3.44 0.09 10.56
C LEU A 49 -2.84 1.32 11.23
N TYR A 50 -3.08 1.46 12.52
CA TYR A 50 -2.50 2.52 13.33
C TYR A 50 -1.38 1.93 14.19
N LEU A 51 -0.16 2.36 13.95
CA LEU A 51 1.03 1.89 14.69
C LEU A 51 1.37 2.88 15.80
N GLY A 52 0.99 2.56 17.02
CA GLY A 52 1.29 3.36 18.22
C GLY A 52 2.63 2.99 18.87
N ARG A 53 3.36 2.01 18.37
CA ARG A 53 4.66 1.57 18.85
C ARG A 53 5.52 0.99 17.75
N VAL A 54 6.82 0.96 17.97
CA VAL A 54 7.77 0.32 17.05
C VAL A 54 7.54 -1.18 17.02
N ILE A 55 7.27 -1.70 15.84
CA ILE A 55 7.23 -3.14 15.52
C ILE A 55 8.41 -3.45 14.62
N ARG A 56 9.10 -4.57 14.84
CA ARG A 56 10.37 -4.87 14.19
C ARG A 56 10.31 -6.13 13.34
N LYS A 57 11.16 -6.16 12.31
CA LYS A 57 11.45 -7.34 11.48
C LYS A 57 10.18 -8.01 10.95
N HIS A 58 10.15 -9.32 11.02
CA HIS A 58 9.05 -10.15 10.53
C HIS A 58 7.66 -9.73 11.06
N ASN A 59 7.56 -9.31 12.31
CA ASN A 59 6.29 -8.84 12.88
C ASN A 59 5.78 -7.55 12.19
N LEU A 60 6.69 -6.67 11.76
CA LEU A 60 6.32 -5.48 10.99
C LEU A 60 5.74 -5.87 9.63
N LEU A 61 6.41 -6.73 8.88
CA LEU A 61 5.90 -7.22 7.59
C LEU A 61 4.55 -7.91 7.76
N GLN A 62 4.38 -8.74 8.77
CA GLN A 62 3.10 -9.38 9.05
C GLN A 62 1.99 -8.38 9.34
N ALA A 63 2.26 -7.33 10.12
CA ALA A 63 1.28 -6.28 10.40
C ALA A 63 0.89 -5.54 9.10
N LEU A 64 1.87 -5.15 8.28
CA LEU A 64 1.64 -4.42 7.03
C LEU A 64 0.86 -5.25 6.01
N THR A 65 1.15 -6.52 5.87
CA THR A 65 0.43 -7.42 4.95
C THR A 65 -1.03 -7.64 5.35
N ARG A 66 -1.41 -7.41 6.62
CA ARG A 66 -2.82 -7.52 7.04
C ARG A 66 -3.71 -6.46 6.43
N VAL A 67 -3.20 -5.25 6.21
CA VAL A 67 -3.97 -4.14 5.62
C VAL A 67 -3.78 -4.03 4.11
N ASN A 68 -2.66 -4.51 3.58
CA ASN A 68 -2.34 -4.41 2.15
C ASN A 68 -3.07 -5.50 1.34
N ARG A 69 -4.38 -5.39 1.28
CA ARG A 69 -5.27 -6.32 0.57
C ARG A 69 -6.32 -5.59 -0.23
N THR A 70 -6.64 -6.13 -1.38
CA THR A 70 -7.76 -5.63 -2.17
C THR A 70 -9.09 -5.99 -1.50
N TYR A 71 -10.00 -5.02 -1.41
CA TYR A 71 -11.35 -5.24 -0.89
C TYR A 71 -12.33 -4.24 -1.49
N LYS A 72 -13.34 -4.71 -2.19
CA LYS A 72 -14.30 -3.86 -2.95
C LYS A 72 -13.53 -2.89 -3.87
N ASN A 73 -13.74 -1.58 -3.71
CA ASN A 73 -13.10 -0.53 -4.52
C ASN A 73 -11.70 -0.13 -4.00
N PHE A 74 -11.25 -0.72 -2.89
CA PHE A 74 -9.94 -0.42 -2.30
C PHE A 74 -8.88 -1.38 -2.86
N ARG A 75 -7.81 -0.85 -3.43
CA ARG A 75 -6.70 -1.62 -3.98
C ARG A 75 -5.57 -1.85 -2.99
N TYR A 76 -5.43 -0.96 -2.01
CA TYR A 76 -4.37 -0.98 -1.00
C TYR A 76 -4.92 -0.57 0.37
N GLY A 77 -4.15 -0.86 1.42
CA GLY A 77 -4.43 -0.42 2.78
C GLY A 77 -3.60 0.80 3.17
N TYR A 78 -3.98 1.43 4.27
CA TYR A 78 -3.29 2.59 4.81
C TYR A 78 -2.61 2.24 6.13
N VAL A 79 -1.40 2.75 6.32
CA VAL A 79 -0.69 2.70 7.60
C VAL A 79 -0.54 4.11 8.12
N VAL A 80 -1.01 4.33 9.34
CA VAL A 80 -0.83 5.59 10.08
C VAL A 80 0.20 5.32 11.17
N ASP A 81 1.35 5.93 11.04
CA ASP A 81 2.49 5.68 11.91
C ASP A 81 2.65 6.81 12.94
N PHE A 82 2.50 6.45 14.22
CA PHE A 82 2.75 7.34 15.36
C PHE A 82 4.07 7.01 16.08
N ALA A 83 4.78 5.98 15.63
CA ALA A 83 5.95 5.43 16.31
C ALA A 83 7.27 5.66 15.56
N ASP A 84 7.23 6.32 14.39
CA ASP A 84 8.37 6.53 13.50
C ASP A 84 9.09 5.22 13.14
N ILE A 85 8.34 4.32 12.48
CA ILE A 85 8.86 3.01 12.05
C ILE A 85 9.71 3.05 10.79
N ARG A 86 9.94 4.22 10.19
CA ARG A 86 10.62 4.34 8.87
C ARG A 86 11.94 3.56 8.82
N LYS A 87 12.81 3.74 9.82
CA LYS A 87 14.10 3.04 9.88
C LYS A 87 13.95 1.52 9.95
N GLU A 88 13.00 1.04 10.75
CA GLU A 88 12.70 -0.39 10.88
C GLU A 88 12.09 -0.94 9.57
N PHE A 89 11.28 -0.16 8.89
CA PHE A 89 10.70 -0.53 7.60
C PHE A 89 11.77 -0.66 6.53
N ASP A 90 12.66 0.34 6.40
CA ASP A 90 13.75 0.33 5.42
C ASP A 90 14.73 -0.83 5.68
N ALA A 91 15.11 -1.04 6.94
CA ALA A 91 15.99 -2.14 7.32
C ALA A 91 15.34 -3.52 7.06
N THR A 92 14.05 -3.65 7.34
CA THR A 92 13.30 -4.91 7.14
C THR A 92 13.11 -5.20 5.65
N ASN A 93 12.78 -4.19 4.85
CA ASN A 93 12.66 -4.33 3.40
C ASN A 93 13.99 -4.69 2.76
N LYS A 94 15.07 -4.04 3.18
CA LYS A 94 16.42 -4.36 2.68
C LYS A 94 16.80 -5.81 3.00
N ALA A 95 16.63 -6.26 4.24
CA ALA A 95 16.94 -7.62 4.64
C ALA A 95 16.13 -8.65 3.85
N TYR A 96 14.84 -8.38 3.63
CA TYR A 96 13.97 -9.23 2.81
C TYR A 96 14.42 -9.28 1.34
N PHE A 97 14.83 -8.13 0.80
CA PHE A 97 15.33 -8.03 -0.56
C PHE A 97 16.67 -8.76 -0.73
N ASP A 98 17.58 -8.61 0.23
CA ASP A 98 18.89 -9.30 0.25
C ASP A 98 18.69 -10.84 0.33
N GLU A 99 17.72 -11.31 1.11
CA GLU A 99 17.35 -12.72 1.21
C GLU A 99 16.79 -13.26 -0.10
N LEU A 100 15.85 -12.56 -0.72
CA LEU A 100 15.32 -12.93 -2.03
C LEU A 100 16.42 -12.96 -3.11
N GLN A 101 17.32 -11.99 -3.10
CA GLN A 101 18.44 -11.96 -4.05
C GLN A 101 19.39 -13.13 -3.87
N SER A 102 19.62 -13.57 -2.62
CA SER A 102 20.45 -14.75 -2.34
C SER A 102 19.83 -16.07 -2.78
N GLU A 103 18.48 -16.17 -2.74
CA GLU A 103 17.75 -17.39 -3.12
C GLU A 103 17.44 -17.46 -4.63
N LEU A 104 17.12 -16.35 -5.26
CA LEU A 104 16.68 -16.30 -6.66
C LEU A 104 17.80 -15.97 -7.64
N GLY A 105 18.98 -15.51 -7.16
CA GLY A 105 20.14 -15.22 -8.00
C GLY A 105 19.79 -14.32 -9.22
N ASP A 106 20.22 -14.76 -10.40
CA ASP A 106 20.05 -14.01 -11.64
C ASP A 106 18.57 -13.83 -12.08
N GLU A 107 17.65 -14.65 -11.56
CA GLU A 107 16.21 -14.47 -11.82
C GLU A 107 15.67 -13.18 -11.20
N MET A 108 16.37 -12.61 -10.21
CA MET A 108 15.99 -11.33 -9.60
C MET A 108 16.12 -10.13 -10.54
N GLU A 109 16.91 -10.20 -11.62
CA GLU A 109 16.96 -9.09 -12.61
C GLU A 109 15.57 -8.80 -13.21
N HIS A 110 14.72 -9.82 -13.33
CA HIS A 110 13.34 -9.66 -13.78
C HIS A 110 12.43 -9.05 -12.72
N TYR A 111 12.78 -9.17 -11.43
CA TYR A 111 12.01 -8.62 -10.30
C TYR A 111 12.53 -7.26 -9.82
N SER A 112 13.78 -6.89 -10.12
CA SER A 112 14.35 -5.58 -9.76
C SER A 112 13.56 -4.41 -10.36
N ASN A 113 12.91 -4.64 -11.51
CA ASN A 113 12.02 -3.67 -12.14
C ASN A 113 10.66 -3.49 -11.43
N LEU A 114 10.35 -4.29 -10.41
CA LEU A 114 9.12 -4.15 -9.63
C LEU A 114 9.26 -3.16 -8.46
N PHE A 115 10.50 -2.83 -8.08
CA PHE A 115 10.79 -1.95 -6.96
C PHE A 115 11.61 -0.76 -7.44
N LYS A 116 10.92 0.33 -7.75
CA LYS A 116 11.59 1.58 -8.11
C LYS A 116 12.15 2.26 -6.86
N SER A 117 13.37 2.74 -6.95
CA SER A 117 13.95 3.61 -5.94
C SER A 117 13.19 4.95 -5.86
N GLN A 118 13.32 5.65 -4.74
CA GLN A 118 12.70 6.97 -4.58
C GLN A 118 13.16 7.96 -5.67
N GLY A 119 14.41 7.85 -6.12
CA GLY A 119 14.95 8.67 -7.21
C GLY A 119 14.32 8.34 -8.56
N GLU A 120 14.11 7.06 -8.87
CA GLU A 120 13.45 6.62 -10.11
C GLU A 120 11.98 7.03 -10.13
N ILE A 121 11.28 6.93 -8.97
CA ILE A 121 9.90 7.40 -8.84
C ILE A 121 9.81 8.90 -9.06
N ALA A 122 10.72 9.68 -8.47
CA ALA A 122 10.76 11.12 -8.65
C ALA A 122 11.02 11.51 -10.12
N ALA A 123 11.97 10.85 -10.78
CA ALA A 123 12.26 11.06 -12.20
C ALA A 123 11.06 10.72 -13.11
N GLU A 124 10.33 9.65 -12.78
CA GLU A 124 9.14 9.25 -13.52
C GLU A 124 7.98 10.24 -13.33
N ILE A 125 7.80 10.76 -12.11
CA ILE A 125 6.81 11.82 -11.82
C ILE A 125 7.13 13.08 -12.66
N GLU A 126 8.39 13.50 -12.71
CA GLU A 126 8.79 14.65 -13.52
C GLU A 126 8.56 14.41 -15.01
N HIS A 127 8.89 13.21 -15.50
CA HIS A 127 8.61 12.86 -16.90
C HIS A 127 7.11 12.85 -17.21
N ILE A 128 6.26 12.35 -16.31
CA ILE A 128 4.81 12.39 -16.45
C ILE A 128 4.32 13.84 -16.49
N LYS A 129 4.81 14.70 -15.61
CA LYS A 129 4.48 16.14 -15.61
C LYS A 129 4.87 16.83 -16.90
N ASP A 130 6.07 16.54 -17.44
CA ASP A 130 6.55 17.11 -18.68
C ASP A 130 5.66 16.73 -19.87
N VAL A 131 5.23 15.47 -19.94
CA VAL A 131 4.32 15.00 -21.00
C VAL A 131 2.94 15.65 -20.85
N LEU A 132 2.44 15.77 -19.63
CA LEU A 132 1.10 16.32 -19.33
C LEU A 132 1.07 17.86 -19.34
N PHE A 133 2.22 18.53 -19.25
CA PHE A 133 2.32 20.00 -19.18
C PHE A 133 1.58 20.74 -20.32
N ARG A 134 1.45 20.09 -21.48
CA ARG A 134 0.79 20.65 -22.66
C ARG A 134 -0.73 20.54 -22.61
N PHE A 135 -1.28 19.85 -21.63
CA PHE A 135 -2.70 19.54 -21.52
C PHE A 135 -3.28 20.14 -20.24
N ASP A 136 -4.52 20.60 -20.33
CA ASP A 136 -5.28 21.03 -19.17
C ASP A 136 -5.80 19.80 -18.42
N THR A 137 -5.11 19.42 -17.34
CA THR A 137 -5.48 18.26 -16.51
C THR A 137 -6.53 18.57 -15.46
N ASP A 138 -6.88 19.84 -15.27
CA ASP A 138 -7.85 20.27 -14.26
C ASP A 138 -9.29 20.27 -14.80
N ASN A 139 -9.44 20.34 -16.14
CA ASN A 139 -10.73 20.30 -16.81
C ASN A 139 -10.83 19.10 -17.76
N ALA A 140 -11.70 18.14 -17.42
CA ALA A 140 -11.86 16.89 -18.17
C ALA A 140 -12.39 17.11 -19.61
N GLU A 141 -13.24 18.10 -19.85
CA GLU A 141 -13.77 18.39 -21.18
C GLU A 141 -12.68 18.99 -22.06
N VAL A 142 -11.95 19.98 -21.56
CA VAL A 142 -10.83 20.61 -22.26
C VAL A 142 -9.73 19.58 -22.55
N PHE A 143 -9.41 18.73 -21.58
CA PHE A 143 -8.45 17.63 -21.75
C PHE A 143 -8.88 16.67 -22.87
N THR A 144 -10.15 16.28 -22.90
CA THR A 144 -10.68 15.39 -23.93
C THR A 144 -10.62 16.03 -25.33
N ASP A 145 -10.95 17.31 -25.44
CA ASP A 145 -10.86 18.04 -26.70
C ASP A 145 -9.40 18.15 -27.19
N GLN A 146 -8.48 18.48 -26.29
CA GLN A 146 -7.05 18.54 -26.61
C GLN A 146 -6.51 17.21 -27.09
N ILE A 147 -6.90 16.08 -26.47
CA ILE A 147 -6.51 14.74 -26.91
C ILE A 147 -7.08 14.42 -28.30
N SER A 148 -8.31 14.78 -28.55
CA SER A 148 -8.98 14.50 -29.83
C SER A 148 -8.31 15.20 -31.02
N GLN A 149 -7.58 16.29 -30.78
CA GLN A 149 -6.88 17.08 -31.78
C GLN A 149 -5.44 16.60 -32.08
N ILE A 150 -4.94 15.62 -31.31
CA ILE A 150 -3.57 15.09 -31.51
C ILE A 150 -3.53 14.30 -32.83
N GLN A 151 -2.76 14.76 -33.79
CA GLN A 151 -2.54 14.08 -35.06
C GLN A 151 -1.24 13.24 -35.09
N ASP A 152 -0.31 13.56 -34.20
CA ASP A 152 0.96 12.89 -34.13
C ASP A 152 0.89 11.61 -33.29
N ARG A 153 1.26 10.48 -33.91
CA ARG A 153 1.23 9.16 -33.28
C ARG A 153 2.19 9.04 -32.09
N GLU A 154 3.34 9.70 -32.15
CA GLU A 154 4.34 9.63 -31.08
C GLU A 154 3.82 10.33 -29.83
N THR A 155 3.18 11.49 -29.98
CA THR A 155 2.53 12.21 -28.89
C THR A 155 1.42 11.39 -28.23
N VAL A 156 0.59 10.68 -29.03
CA VAL A 156 -0.47 9.81 -28.49
C VAL A 156 0.14 8.65 -27.67
N ILE A 157 1.22 8.03 -28.17
CA ILE A 157 1.89 6.95 -27.46
C ILE A 157 2.53 7.45 -26.15
N ALA A 158 3.20 8.61 -26.20
CA ALA A 158 3.81 9.21 -25.02
C ALA A 158 2.77 9.57 -23.95
N LEU A 159 1.66 10.16 -24.37
CA LEU A 159 0.54 10.51 -23.46
C LEU A 159 -0.09 9.26 -22.84
N LYS A 160 -0.37 8.23 -23.64
CA LYS A 160 -0.90 6.95 -23.15
C LYS A 160 0.03 6.35 -22.10
N LYS A 161 1.33 6.29 -22.38
CA LYS A 161 2.34 5.75 -21.46
C LYS A 161 2.45 6.56 -20.17
N ALA A 162 2.41 7.90 -20.27
CA ALA A 162 2.43 8.77 -19.10
C ALA A 162 1.19 8.54 -18.20
N LEU A 163 0.00 8.42 -18.79
CA LEU A 163 -1.24 8.14 -18.06
C LEU A 163 -1.25 6.74 -17.43
N GLU A 164 -0.74 5.72 -18.11
CA GLU A 164 -0.59 4.37 -17.57
C GLU A 164 0.41 4.35 -16.41
N ASN A 165 1.53 5.05 -16.53
CA ASN A 165 2.52 5.19 -15.47
C ASN A 165 1.95 5.97 -14.28
N ALA A 166 1.25 7.08 -14.50
CA ALA A 166 0.59 7.82 -13.43
C ALA A 166 -0.40 6.93 -12.66
N LYS A 167 -1.17 6.10 -13.37
CA LYS A 167 -2.11 5.15 -12.74
C LYS A 167 -1.39 4.08 -11.90
N SER A 168 -0.17 3.70 -12.24
CA SER A 168 0.62 2.70 -11.51
C SER A 168 1.31 3.28 -10.27
N LEU A 169 1.57 4.60 -10.25
CA LEU A 169 2.19 5.31 -9.12
C LEU A 169 1.19 5.69 -8.02
N TYR A 170 -0.11 5.74 -8.33
CA TYR A 170 -1.22 6.02 -7.41
C TYR A 170 -2.02 4.75 -7.10
#